data_7f1001d4d6f1ecce660a6743c605891f
#
_entry.id   7f1001d4d6f1ecce660a6743c605891f
#
_cell.length_a   1.000
_cell.length_b   1.000
_cell.length_c   1.000
_cell.angle_alpha   90.00
_cell.angle_beta   90.00
_cell.angle_gamma   90.00
#
_symmetry.space_group_name_H-M   'P 1'
#
loop_
_entity.id
_entity.type
_entity.pdbx_description
1 polymer ?
#
loop_
_entity_poly.entity_id
_entity_poly.type
_entity_poly.pdbx_seq_one_letter_code
_entity_poly.pdbx_strand_id
1 'polypeptide(L)'
;MSVLRITNVKVLDGSGGLPFLGEVLVEGNRIAAVARPGGTPPRDGAEVLDGSGATLMPGLTEPHAHATFPDAASIDDFTGLPPEEHTLVSMHNARTFLECGYTSCLSAASAKPRLDVAIRNEIDAGRIPGPRYLANGPEITVTGGLGDTNKLHLPYHPSPTFSCVADGPDEVRRLCRLLVREGVDLLKLNISGDEFTPSARAEATVMTDAEVAACVEVAASRGLRVCAHARSAESVKMCVRHGIEIIYHANYSDEEALDLLEAGRDRFFVVPAIGPTWNLCHGTGSPWGLTPEVVRARGLERELEVSVDTIGRMRKRGIRVLPGGDYGFAWNPHGTYARDLGHFVDLLGFSPMETLVAATRHGAEIMGRADDLGQVKPGYCADLLLVQGDPLDDIRILEDRARILLIMKDGRLHKAPGGAPPSRQ
;
A
#
# COMPACT_ATOMS: atom_id res chain seq x y z
N MET A 1 26.48 18.99 1.49
CA MET A 1 25.59 17.81 1.48
C MET A 1 25.95 16.98 2.69
N SER A 2 24.98 16.47 3.44
CA SER A 2 25.23 15.56 4.56
C SER A 2 25.84 14.26 4.03
N VAL A 3 26.84 13.75 4.71
CA VAL A 3 27.49 12.47 4.42
C VAL A 3 27.39 11.61 5.66
N LEU A 4 26.73 10.46 5.53
CA LEU A 4 26.56 9.50 6.63
C LEU A 4 27.13 8.15 6.23
N ARG A 5 27.96 7.57 7.08
CA ARG A 5 28.49 6.21 6.94
C ARG A 5 27.86 5.33 8.02
N ILE A 6 27.08 4.34 7.60
CA ILE A 6 26.47 3.36 8.48
C ILE A 6 27.37 2.12 8.44
N THR A 7 27.93 1.76 9.60
CA THR A 7 28.90 0.67 9.74
C THR A 7 28.38 -0.46 10.62
N ASN A 8 29.05 -1.61 10.62
CA ASN A 8 28.72 -2.74 11.48
C ASN A 8 27.25 -3.16 11.39
N VAL A 9 26.77 -3.36 10.15
CA VAL A 9 25.40 -3.78 9.84
C VAL A 9 25.37 -5.08 9.06
N LYS A 10 24.30 -5.85 9.26
CA LYS A 10 23.89 -6.94 8.36
C LYS A 10 23.08 -6.31 7.23
N VAL A 11 23.63 -6.24 6.02
CA VAL A 11 22.94 -5.65 4.87
C VAL A 11 22.03 -6.69 4.23
N LEU A 12 20.72 -6.40 4.25
CA LEU A 12 19.67 -7.08 3.50
C LEU A 12 19.28 -6.16 2.35
N ASP A 13 19.84 -6.38 1.17
CA ASP A 13 19.85 -5.38 0.10
C ASP A 13 18.55 -5.27 -0.73
N GLY A 14 17.54 -6.12 -0.45
CA GLY A 14 16.28 -6.15 -1.19
C GLY A 14 16.37 -6.87 -2.55
N SER A 15 17.52 -7.39 -2.95
CA SER A 15 17.66 -8.13 -4.21
C SER A 15 17.08 -9.55 -4.17
N GLY A 16 16.90 -10.12 -2.97
CA GLY A 16 16.60 -11.53 -2.73
C GLY A 16 17.85 -12.38 -2.54
N GLY A 17 19.05 -11.77 -2.55
CA GLY A 17 20.31 -12.40 -2.24
C GLY A 17 20.53 -12.61 -0.73
N LEU A 18 21.53 -13.44 -0.39
CA LEU A 18 21.89 -13.65 1.01
C LEU A 18 22.41 -12.36 1.65
N PRO A 19 21.99 -12.05 2.89
CA PRO A 19 22.51 -10.88 3.61
C PRO A 19 24.01 -11.04 3.90
N PHE A 20 24.70 -9.91 4.06
CA PHE A 20 26.12 -9.89 4.34
C PHE A 20 26.49 -8.80 5.36
N LEU A 21 27.56 -9.00 6.10
CA LEU A 21 28.12 -7.95 6.95
C LEU A 21 28.72 -6.86 6.06
N GLY A 22 28.37 -5.62 6.33
CA GLY A 22 28.75 -4.52 5.45
C GLY A 22 28.66 -3.15 6.10
N GLU A 23 28.86 -2.16 5.25
CA GLU A 23 28.72 -0.75 5.54
C GLU A 23 28.14 -0.03 4.32
N VAL A 24 27.43 1.05 4.57
CA VAL A 24 26.75 1.84 3.55
C VAL A 24 27.12 3.31 3.72
N LEU A 25 27.51 3.95 2.63
CA LEU A 25 27.77 5.38 2.55
C LEU A 25 26.58 6.07 1.88
N VAL A 26 26.04 7.07 2.54
CA VAL A 26 24.95 7.93 2.03
C VAL A 26 25.50 9.32 1.80
N GLU A 27 25.30 9.88 0.60
CA GLU A 27 25.66 11.25 0.23
C GLU A 27 24.41 12.00 -0.28
N GLY A 28 23.98 13.02 0.44
CA GLY A 28 22.72 13.70 0.15
C GLY A 28 21.52 12.74 0.27
N ASN A 29 20.80 12.53 -0.83
CA ASN A 29 19.64 11.63 -0.85
C ASN A 29 19.92 10.27 -1.53
N ARG A 30 21.20 9.94 -1.79
CA ARG A 30 21.58 8.72 -2.51
C ARG A 30 22.52 7.83 -1.71
N ILE A 31 22.40 6.54 -1.92
CA ILE A 31 23.38 5.55 -1.50
C ILE A 31 24.58 5.71 -2.43
N ALA A 32 25.72 6.17 -1.90
CA ALA A 32 26.94 6.37 -2.67
C ALA A 32 27.77 5.09 -2.82
N ALA A 33 27.82 4.27 -1.75
CA ALA A 33 28.54 3.00 -1.76
C ALA A 33 27.91 1.99 -0.82
N VAL A 34 28.06 0.71 -1.17
CA VAL A 34 27.74 -0.45 -0.34
C VAL A 34 28.95 -1.38 -0.42
N ALA A 35 29.53 -1.76 0.71
CA ALA A 35 30.74 -2.54 0.74
C ALA A 35 30.80 -3.48 1.95
N ARG A 36 31.73 -4.45 1.91
CA ARG A 36 32.13 -5.21 3.09
C ARG A 36 32.88 -4.31 4.09
N PRO A 37 32.98 -4.68 5.36
CA PRO A 37 33.63 -3.84 6.38
C PRO A 37 35.01 -3.33 5.94
N GLY A 38 35.24 -2.03 6.05
CA GLY A 38 36.48 -1.37 5.63
C GLY A 38 36.59 -1.10 4.11
N GLY A 39 35.59 -1.50 3.31
CA GLY A 39 35.62 -1.31 1.86
C GLY A 39 35.01 -0.03 1.33
N THR A 40 34.30 0.76 2.17
CA THR A 40 33.80 2.08 1.77
C THR A 40 34.93 3.10 1.72
N PRO A 41 35.00 3.91 0.64
CA PRO A 41 36.00 4.96 0.56
C PRO A 41 35.90 5.92 1.76
N PRO A 42 37.02 6.35 2.37
CA PRO A 42 37.01 7.42 3.34
C PRO A 42 36.39 8.69 2.75
N ARG A 43 35.55 9.37 3.53
CA ARG A 43 34.97 10.67 3.17
C ARG A 43 35.20 11.66 4.29
N ASP A 44 35.88 12.75 3.98
CA ASP A 44 36.12 13.81 4.95
C ASP A 44 34.80 14.41 5.44
N GLY A 45 34.65 14.54 6.75
CA GLY A 45 33.45 15.09 7.38
C GLY A 45 32.24 14.15 7.40
N ALA A 46 32.39 12.85 7.07
CA ALA A 46 31.31 11.88 7.21
C ALA A 46 30.98 11.64 8.68
N GLU A 47 29.70 11.77 9.02
CA GLU A 47 29.18 11.27 10.27
C GLU A 47 29.19 9.73 10.25
N VAL A 48 29.56 9.08 11.35
CA VAL A 48 29.59 7.62 11.45
C VAL A 48 28.51 7.16 12.41
N LEU A 49 27.65 6.27 11.94
CA LEU A 49 26.64 5.60 12.72
C LEU A 49 27.02 4.12 12.81
N ASP A 50 27.29 3.64 14.03
CA ASP A 50 27.49 2.21 14.29
C ASP A 50 26.12 1.52 14.41
N GLY A 51 25.85 0.57 13.51
CA GLY A 51 24.62 -0.21 13.52
C GLY A 51 24.61 -1.35 14.53
N SER A 52 25.71 -1.57 15.26
CA SER A 52 25.80 -2.57 16.36
C SER A 52 25.33 -3.98 15.97
N GLY A 53 25.53 -4.37 14.73
CA GLY A 53 25.13 -5.68 14.20
C GLY A 53 23.67 -5.81 13.81
N ALA A 54 22.90 -4.71 13.85
CA ALA A 54 21.50 -4.68 13.40
C ALA A 54 21.38 -4.89 11.88
N THR A 55 20.19 -5.22 11.42
CA THR A 55 19.90 -5.40 9.98
C THR A 55 19.57 -4.07 9.32
N LEU A 56 20.33 -3.71 8.28
CA LEU A 56 20.05 -2.57 7.42
C LEU A 56 19.33 -3.08 6.15
N MET A 57 18.16 -2.52 5.88
CA MET A 57 17.32 -2.91 4.74
C MET A 57 16.69 -1.70 4.07
N PRO A 58 16.12 -1.84 2.84
CA PRO A 58 15.34 -0.78 2.23
C PRO A 58 14.10 -0.44 3.05
N GLY A 59 13.60 0.79 2.92
CA GLY A 59 12.28 1.16 3.42
C GLY A 59 11.17 0.34 2.77
N LEU A 60 10.10 0.09 3.53
CA LEU A 60 8.94 -0.67 3.08
C LEU A 60 8.00 0.18 2.20
N THR A 61 7.24 -0.47 1.35
CA THR A 61 6.17 0.13 0.54
C THR A 61 4.82 -0.44 0.96
N GLU A 62 3.83 0.46 1.18
CA GLU A 62 2.42 0.09 1.34
C GLU A 62 1.67 0.39 0.03
N PRO A 63 1.34 -0.65 -0.77
CA PRO A 63 0.73 -0.46 -2.09
C PRO A 63 -0.81 -0.37 -2.05
N HIS A 64 -1.45 -0.54 -0.88
CA HIS A 64 -2.89 -0.41 -0.67
C HIS A 64 -3.19 0.56 0.47
N ALA A 65 -2.64 1.78 0.37
CA ALA A 65 -2.74 2.77 1.43
C ALA A 65 -4.06 3.56 1.37
N HIS A 66 -4.60 3.86 2.54
CA HIS A 66 -5.73 4.76 2.74
C HIS A 66 -5.41 5.77 3.85
N ALA A 67 -4.40 6.63 3.66
CA ALA A 67 -3.99 7.58 4.69
C ALA A 67 -5.13 8.49 5.18
N THR A 68 -6.17 8.64 4.38
CA THR A 68 -7.34 9.47 4.70
C THR A 68 -8.50 8.70 5.34
N PHE A 69 -8.38 7.39 5.55
CA PHE A 69 -9.40 6.64 6.29
C PHE A 69 -9.17 6.83 7.80
N PRO A 70 -10.21 7.14 8.59
CA PRO A 70 -10.05 7.59 9.97
C PRO A 70 -10.13 6.46 11.02
N ASP A 71 -9.67 5.24 10.71
CA ASP A 71 -9.95 4.02 11.50
C ASP A 71 -11.46 3.83 11.70
N ALA A 72 -12.20 3.94 10.59
CA ALA A 72 -13.65 3.97 10.56
C ALA A 72 -14.29 2.69 11.12
N ALA A 73 -15.22 2.84 12.05
CA ALA A 73 -16.05 1.75 12.57
C ALA A 73 -17.38 1.64 11.79
N SER A 74 -17.76 2.71 11.11
CA SER A 74 -18.98 2.82 10.31
C SER A 74 -18.77 3.68 9.08
N ILE A 75 -19.70 3.59 8.14
CA ILE A 75 -19.71 4.45 6.94
C ILE A 75 -19.80 5.94 7.28
N ASP A 76 -20.51 6.29 8.34
CA ASP A 76 -20.70 7.68 8.76
C ASP A 76 -19.37 8.34 9.21
N ASP A 77 -18.39 7.55 9.65
CA ASP A 77 -17.09 8.07 10.07
C ASP A 77 -16.31 8.70 8.90
N PHE A 78 -16.54 8.25 7.67
CA PHE A 78 -15.91 8.83 6.47
C PHE A 78 -16.48 10.19 6.11
N THR A 79 -17.77 10.42 6.37
CA THR A 79 -18.48 11.64 5.99
C THR A 79 -18.60 12.63 7.15
N GLY A 80 -18.57 12.15 8.39
CA GLY A 80 -18.79 12.93 9.60
C GLY A 80 -17.72 13.99 9.89
N LEU A 81 -16.47 13.76 9.47
CA LEU A 81 -15.40 14.73 9.68
C LEU A 81 -15.45 15.86 8.65
N PRO A 82 -15.46 17.15 9.08
CA PRO A 82 -15.26 18.24 8.16
C PRO A 82 -13.85 18.20 7.53
N PRO A 83 -13.67 18.75 6.31
CA PRO A 83 -12.39 18.63 5.58
C PRO A 83 -11.17 19.09 6.38
N GLU A 84 -11.29 20.10 7.21
CA GLU A 84 -10.21 20.65 8.01
C GLU A 84 -9.71 19.65 9.07
N GLU A 85 -10.64 19.03 9.81
CA GLU A 85 -10.32 18.02 10.82
C GLU A 85 -9.84 16.72 10.15
N HIS A 86 -10.48 16.35 9.06
CA HIS A 86 -10.10 15.16 8.29
C HIS A 86 -8.67 15.28 7.73
N THR A 87 -8.24 16.49 7.34
CA THR A 87 -6.86 16.76 6.92
C THR A 87 -5.86 16.50 8.05
N LEU A 88 -6.17 16.90 9.29
CA LEU A 88 -5.32 16.64 10.44
C LEU A 88 -5.21 15.15 10.77
N VAL A 89 -6.31 14.41 10.69
CA VAL A 89 -6.31 12.94 10.83
C VAL A 89 -5.43 12.31 9.75
N SER A 90 -5.61 12.70 8.50
CA SER A 90 -4.83 12.18 7.37
C SER A 90 -3.33 12.48 7.50
N MET A 91 -2.99 13.66 8.00
CA MET A 91 -1.60 14.03 8.30
C MET A 91 -0.98 13.13 9.39
N HIS A 92 -1.76 12.82 10.45
CA HIS A 92 -1.32 11.90 11.50
C HIS A 92 -1.07 10.50 10.93
N ASN A 93 -1.99 10.00 10.10
CA ASN A 93 -1.87 8.68 9.48
C ASN A 93 -0.67 8.59 8.52
N ALA A 94 -0.45 9.63 7.70
CA ALA A 94 0.72 9.70 6.82
C ALA A 94 2.04 9.64 7.60
N ARG A 95 2.12 10.35 8.73
CA ARG A 95 3.25 10.25 9.65
C ARG A 95 3.40 8.84 10.23
N THR A 96 2.28 8.20 10.61
CA THR A 96 2.26 6.87 11.19
C THR A 96 2.80 5.81 10.22
N PHE A 97 2.51 5.90 8.91
CA PHE A 97 3.15 5.04 7.90
C PHE A 97 4.68 5.14 7.98
N LEU A 98 5.21 6.36 7.98
CA LEU A 98 6.66 6.55 8.03
C LEU A 98 7.27 6.06 9.35
N GLU A 99 6.60 6.27 10.49
CA GLU A 99 7.02 5.79 11.81
C GLU A 99 7.04 4.26 11.92
N CYS A 100 6.26 3.57 11.09
CA CYS A 100 6.26 2.11 10.96
C CYS A 100 7.27 1.59 9.93
N GLY A 101 8.14 2.45 9.36
CA GLY A 101 9.15 2.06 8.38
C GLY A 101 8.67 2.01 6.93
N TYR A 102 7.44 2.42 6.65
CA TYR A 102 6.92 2.54 5.28
C TYR A 102 7.35 3.88 4.69
N THR A 103 8.42 3.87 3.90
CA THR A 103 8.97 5.09 3.26
C THR A 103 8.26 5.44 1.97
N SER A 104 7.47 4.53 1.42
CA SER A 104 6.67 4.71 0.21
C SER A 104 5.25 4.17 0.39
N CYS A 105 4.26 4.89 -0.15
CA CYS A 105 2.86 4.48 -0.16
C CYS A 105 2.20 4.82 -1.49
N LEU A 106 1.41 3.89 -2.00
CA LEU A 106 0.51 4.09 -3.12
C LEU A 106 -0.91 4.11 -2.58
N SER A 107 -1.59 5.24 -2.72
CA SER A 107 -2.98 5.34 -2.27
C SER A 107 -3.91 4.50 -3.13
N ALA A 108 -4.71 3.69 -2.48
CA ALA A 108 -5.79 2.96 -3.13
C ALA A 108 -7.04 3.82 -3.27
N ALA A 109 -7.31 4.72 -2.33
CA ALA A 109 -8.36 5.73 -2.45
C ALA A 109 -8.26 6.81 -1.37
N SER A 110 -8.83 7.97 -1.66
CA SER A 110 -8.99 9.08 -0.73
C SER A 110 -10.44 9.17 -0.24
N ALA A 111 -10.63 9.43 1.07
CA ALA A 111 -11.96 9.61 1.64
C ALA A 111 -12.70 10.87 1.10
N LYS A 112 -11.97 11.84 0.57
CA LYS A 112 -12.54 13.06 -0.07
C LYS A 112 -11.67 13.47 -1.26
N PRO A 113 -12.21 14.19 -2.25
CA PRO A 113 -11.57 14.42 -3.56
C PRO A 113 -10.15 15.00 -3.55
N ARG A 114 -9.74 15.73 -2.52
CA ARG A 114 -8.44 16.39 -2.47
C ARG A 114 -7.58 16.05 -1.26
N LEU A 115 -8.03 15.21 -0.33
CA LEU A 115 -7.27 14.96 0.90
C LEU A 115 -5.90 14.36 0.60
N ASP A 116 -5.84 13.29 -0.19
CA ASP A 116 -4.57 12.66 -0.57
C ASP A 116 -3.64 13.62 -1.29
N VAL A 117 -4.18 14.40 -2.23
CA VAL A 117 -3.41 15.40 -2.98
C VAL A 117 -2.84 16.46 -2.06
N ALA A 118 -3.62 16.92 -1.07
CA ALA A 118 -3.14 17.88 -0.08
C ALA A 118 -2.00 17.27 0.77
N ILE A 119 -2.18 16.06 1.27
CA ILE A 119 -1.18 15.36 2.08
C ILE A 119 0.10 15.13 1.30
N ARG A 120 0.03 14.61 0.05
CA ARG A 120 1.20 14.44 -0.81
C ARG A 120 1.94 15.76 -1.03
N ASN A 121 1.23 16.83 -1.37
CA ASN A 121 1.84 18.12 -1.63
C ASN A 121 2.57 18.68 -0.39
N GLU A 122 2.01 18.48 0.81
CA GLU A 122 2.63 18.92 2.05
C GLU A 122 3.87 18.07 2.42
N ILE A 123 3.82 16.76 2.13
CA ILE A 123 4.99 15.86 2.30
C ILE A 123 6.10 16.26 1.33
N ASP A 124 5.78 16.47 0.04
CA ASP A 124 6.75 16.82 -1.00
C ASP A 124 7.39 18.19 -0.76
N ALA A 125 6.64 19.12 -0.19
CA ALA A 125 7.13 20.41 0.23
C ALA A 125 7.97 20.35 1.53
N GLY A 126 8.08 19.19 2.18
CA GLY A 126 8.80 19.00 3.44
C GLY A 126 8.15 19.68 4.64
N ARG A 127 6.88 20.09 4.56
CA ARG A 127 6.16 20.76 5.65
C ARG A 127 5.59 19.79 6.68
N ILE A 128 5.27 18.57 6.26
CA ILE A 128 4.86 17.47 7.15
C ILE A 128 5.70 16.21 6.90
N PRO A 129 5.96 15.39 7.92
CA PRO A 129 6.57 14.09 7.73
C PRO A 129 5.57 13.11 7.11
N GLY A 130 6.06 12.23 6.22
CA GLY A 130 5.28 11.18 5.60
C GLY A 130 6.09 10.40 4.58
N PRO A 131 5.55 9.29 4.06
CA PRO A 131 6.19 8.49 3.02
C PRO A 131 6.25 9.24 1.68
N ARG A 132 6.98 8.73 0.72
CA ARG A 132 6.81 9.07 -0.70
C ARG A 132 5.41 8.60 -1.10
N TYR A 133 4.53 9.51 -1.44
CA TYR A 133 3.10 9.25 -1.54
C TYR A 133 2.58 9.46 -2.96
N LEU A 134 1.95 8.44 -3.55
CA LEU A 134 1.18 8.60 -4.78
C LEU A 134 -0.29 8.79 -4.39
N ALA A 135 -0.83 9.95 -4.72
CA ALA A 135 -2.17 10.39 -4.30
C ALA A 135 -3.26 9.87 -5.23
N ASN A 136 -4.38 9.46 -4.66
CA ASN A 136 -5.59 9.08 -5.40
C ASN A 136 -6.75 10.05 -5.11
N GLY A 137 -7.85 9.89 -5.85
CA GLY A 137 -9.16 10.45 -5.53
C GLY A 137 -10.03 9.44 -4.76
N PRO A 138 -11.30 9.76 -4.52
CA PRO A 138 -12.30 8.77 -4.11
C PRO A 138 -12.41 7.64 -5.13
N GLU A 139 -12.84 6.49 -4.66
CA GLU A 139 -13.13 5.34 -5.54
C GLU A 139 -14.24 5.69 -6.54
N ILE A 140 -14.14 5.18 -7.75
CA ILE A 140 -15.18 5.33 -8.77
C ILE A 140 -16.01 4.05 -8.78
N THR A 141 -17.30 4.19 -8.50
CA THR A 141 -18.27 3.11 -8.45
C THR A 141 -19.49 3.42 -9.31
N VAL A 142 -20.37 2.45 -9.48
CA VAL A 142 -21.68 2.60 -10.14
C VAL A 142 -22.80 2.58 -9.11
N THR A 143 -24.02 2.97 -9.52
CA THR A 143 -25.22 2.85 -8.67
C THR A 143 -25.38 1.44 -8.13
N GLY A 144 -25.48 1.32 -6.80
CA GLY A 144 -25.56 0.03 -6.09
C GLY A 144 -24.26 -0.74 -5.97
N GLY A 145 -23.13 -0.19 -6.43
CA GLY A 145 -21.79 -0.76 -6.26
C GLY A 145 -21.16 -0.45 -4.91
N LEU A 146 -19.94 -0.93 -4.70
CA LEU A 146 -19.19 -0.72 -3.46
C LEU A 146 -19.05 0.79 -3.14
N GLY A 147 -19.45 1.17 -1.93
CA GLY A 147 -19.38 2.54 -1.44
C GLY A 147 -20.57 3.42 -1.85
N ASP A 148 -21.52 2.94 -2.66
CA ASP A 148 -22.78 3.66 -2.89
C ASP A 148 -23.74 3.39 -1.73
N THR A 149 -23.94 4.40 -0.89
CA THR A 149 -24.88 4.37 0.24
C THR A 149 -26.16 5.18 -0.04
N ASN A 150 -26.34 5.67 -1.26
CA ASN A 150 -27.54 6.39 -1.64
C ASN A 150 -28.80 5.54 -1.44
N LYS A 151 -29.89 6.20 -1.07
CA LYS A 151 -31.22 5.57 -0.89
C LYS A 151 -32.23 6.35 -1.71
N LEU A 152 -33.08 5.66 -2.45
CA LEU A 152 -34.03 6.27 -3.40
C LEU A 152 -34.96 7.30 -2.76
N HIS A 153 -35.25 7.15 -1.46
CA HIS A 153 -36.14 8.06 -0.73
C HIS A 153 -35.44 9.26 -0.07
N LEU A 154 -34.11 9.37 -0.22
CA LEU A 154 -33.29 10.47 0.28
C LEU A 154 -32.71 11.28 -0.88
N PRO A 155 -32.28 12.53 -0.64
CA PRO A 155 -31.56 13.30 -1.65
C PRO A 155 -30.30 12.55 -2.11
N TYR A 156 -30.15 12.45 -3.44
CA TYR A 156 -28.97 11.82 -4.05
C TYR A 156 -27.70 12.65 -3.77
N HIS A 157 -26.62 11.95 -3.42
CA HIS A 157 -25.30 12.52 -3.25
C HIS A 157 -24.31 11.82 -4.20
N PRO A 158 -23.56 12.56 -5.04
CA PRO A 158 -22.64 11.95 -6.01
C PRO A 158 -21.40 11.33 -5.37
N SER A 159 -21.09 11.67 -4.13
CA SER A 159 -20.00 11.08 -3.33
C SER A 159 -20.52 10.80 -1.93
N PRO A 160 -21.31 9.73 -1.75
CA PRO A 160 -22.02 9.47 -0.49
C PRO A 160 -21.09 8.98 0.63
N THR A 161 -19.88 8.49 0.28
CA THR A 161 -18.87 7.97 1.21
C THR A 161 -17.46 8.33 0.71
N PHE A 162 -16.55 7.35 0.76
CA PHE A 162 -15.23 7.38 0.11
C PHE A 162 -15.28 7.10 -1.40
N SER A 163 -16.47 6.87 -1.96
CA SER A 163 -16.69 6.59 -3.38
C SER A 163 -17.49 7.70 -4.06
N CYS A 164 -17.24 7.88 -5.36
CA CYS A 164 -18.04 8.70 -6.26
C CYS A 164 -18.82 7.79 -7.21
N VAL A 165 -20.14 8.02 -7.33
CA VAL A 165 -21.02 7.23 -8.19
C VAL A 165 -21.07 7.84 -9.59
N ALA A 166 -20.87 7.01 -10.62
CA ALA A 166 -20.92 7.40 -12.03
C ALA A 166 -21.41 6.21 -12.89
N ASP A 167 -22.54 6.37 -13.55
CA ASP A 167 -23.15 5.36 -14.42
C ASP A 167 -22.90 5.67 -15.90
N GLY A 168 -22.46 4.66 -16.60
CA GLY A 168 -22.13 4.73 -18.01
C GLY A 168 -20.79 5.42 -18.32
N PRO A 169 -20.22 5.15 -19.51
CA PRO A 169 -18.88 5.58 -19.89
C PRO A 169 -18.69 7.11 -19.89
N ASP A 170 -19.73 7.89 -20.17
CA ASP A 170 -19.61 9.35 -20.25
C ASP A 170 -19.53 10.00 -18.86
N GLU A 171 -20.28 9.47 -17.87
CA GLU A 171 -20.17 9.96 -16.49
C GLU A 171 -18.83 9.55 -15.87
N VAL A 172 -18.40 8.31 -16.06
CA VAL A 172 -17.06 7.83 -15.64
C VAL A 172 -15.98 8.71 -16.27
N ARG A 173 -16.03 8.96 -17.58
CA ARG A 173 -15.06 9.84 -18.26
C ARG A 173 -15.04 11.24 -17.68
N ARG A 174 -16.21 11.82 -17.41
CA ARG A 174 -16.32 13.16 -16.80
C ARG A 174 -15.72 13.19 -15.41
N LEU A 175 -16.04 12.18 -14.58
CA LEU A 175 -15.54 12.08 -13.20
C LEU A 175 -14.01 11.89 -13.19
N CYS A 176 -13.47 11.00 -14.00
CA CYS A 176 -12.02 10.81 -14.15
C CYS A 176 -11.31 12.13 -14.49
N ARG A 177 -11.85 12.91 -15.45
CA ARG A 177 -11.28 14.22 -15.81
C ARG A 177 -11.33 15.23 -14.66
N LEU A 178 -12.36 15.19 -13.83
CA LEU A 178 -12.46 16.03 -12.62
C LEU A 178 -11.35 15.64 -11.62
N LEU A 179 -11.18 14.35 -11.31
CA LEU A 179 -10.15 13.88 -10.40
C LEU A 179 -8.73 14.21 -10.91
N VAL A 180 -8.49 14.03 -12.21
CA VAL A 180 -7.22 14.43 -12.85
C VAL A 180 -6.96 15.93 -12.69
N ARG A 181 -7.98 16.76 -12.88
CA ARG A 181 -7.88 18.23 -12.66
C ARG A 181 -7.51 18.57 -11.22
N GLU A 182 -7.99 17.79 -10.26
CA GLU A 182 -7.65 17.96 -8.84
C GLU A 182 -6.22 17.53 -8.50
N GLY A 183 -5.52 16.84 -9.41
CA GLY A 183 -4.10 16.55 -9.31
C GLY A 183 -3.77 15.17 -8.73
N VAL A 184 -4.64 14.18 -8.92
CA VAL A 184 -4.35 12.79 -8.53
C VAL A 184 -3.23 12.19 -9.39
N ASP A 185 -2.50 11.21 -8.83
CA ASP A 185 -1.46 10.43 -9.52
C ASP A 185 -2.01 9.12 -10.11
N LEU A 186 -3.17 8.66 -9.60
CA LEU A 186 -3.85 7.45 -10.01
C LEU A 186 -5.36 7.65 -10.04
N LEU A 187 -6.06 6.72 -10.73
CA LEU A 187 -7.51 6.59 -10.66
C LEU A 187 -7.86 5.21 -10.09
N LYS A 188 -8.88 5.12 -9.23
CA LYS A 188 -9.33 3.88 -8.61
C LYS A 188 -10.74 3.52 -9.05
N LEU A 189 -10.89 2.30 -9.56
CA LEU A 189 -12.19 1.71 -9.92
C LEU A 189 -12.62 0.65 -8.90
N ASN A 190 -13.92 0.57 -8.62
CA ASN A 190 -14.56 -0.56 -7.94
C ASN A 190 -15.30 -1.40 -8.97
N ILE A 191 -14.58 -2.34 -9.60
CA ILE A 191 -15.12 -3.17 -10.69
C ILE A 191 -16.01 -4.29 -10.13
N SER A 192 -15.72 -4.78 -8.92
CA SER A 192 -16.53 -5.77 -8.20
C SER A 192 -17.10 -5.21 -6.90
N GLY A 193 -17.99 -5.96 -6.28
CA GLY A 193 -18.47 -5.70 -4.92
C GLY A 193 -17.59 -6.29 -3.83
N ASP A 194 -18.16 -6.32 -2.62
CA ASP A 194 -17.57 -6.92 -1.42
C ASP A 194 -18.66 -7.59 -0.54
N GLU A 195 -18.26 -8.17 0.59
CA GLU A 195 -19.19 -8.82 1.51
C GLU A 195 -19.92 -7.83 2.46
N PHE A 196 -19.67 -6.52 2.33
CA PHE A 196 -20.35 -5.46 3.06
C PHE A 196 -21.43 -4.75 2.24
N THR A 197 -21.42 -4.91 0.92
CA THR A 197 -22.36 -4.27 -0.01
C THR A 197 -23.48 -5.24 -0.40
N PRO A 198 -24.70 -5.12 0.17
CA PRO A 198 -25.77 -6.11 -0.05
C PRO A 198 -26.20 -6.24 -1.53
N SER A 199 -26.10 -5.14 -2.30
CA SER A 199 -26.45 -5.07 -3.73
C SER A 199 -25.34 -5.54 -4.65
N ALA A 200 -24.12 -5.71 -4.14
CA ALA A 200 -22.94 -6.07 -4.93
C ALA A 200 -22.00 -6.91 -4.08
N ARG A 201 -22.21 -8.22 -4.06
CA ARG A 201 -21.34 -9.14 -3.33
C ARG A 201 -19.98 -9.28 -4.03
N ALA A 202 -18.99 -9.80 -3.30
CA ALA A 202 -17.61 -9.92 -3.77
C ALA A 202 -17.45 -10.64 -5.13
N GLU A 203 -18.28 -11.63 -5.41
CA GLU A 203 -18.26 -12.36 -6.69
C GLU A 203 -19.00 -11.62 -7.83
N ALA A 204 -19.68 -10.49 -7.55
CA ALA A 204 -20.40 -9.72 -8.55
C ALA A 204 -19.49 -8.70 -9.24
N THR A 205 -19.48 -8.69 -10.57
CA THR A 205 -18.85 -7.64 -11.38
C THR A 205 -19.91 -6.58 -11.68
N VAL A 206 -19.70 -5.37 -11.19
CA VAL A 206 -20.73 -4.32 -11.22
C VAL A 206 -20.51 -3.28 -12.33
N MET A 207 -19.26 -3.05 -12.73
CA MET A 207 -18.94 -2.15 -13.84
C MET A 207 -19.00 -2.89 -15.17
N THR A 208 -19.44 -2.19 -16.20
CA THR A 208 -19.40 -2.66 -17.59
C THR A 208 -18.01 -2.45 -18.20
N ASP A 209 -17.72 -3.20 -19.25
CA ASP A 209 -16.46 -3.09 -20.00
C ASP A 209 -16.25 -1.67 -20.57
N ALA A 210 -17.34 -0.99 -20.99
CA ALA A 210 -17.32 0.37 -21.51
C ALA A 210 -16.98 1.43 -20.44
N GLU A 211 -17.41 1.24 -19.20
CA GLU A 211 -17.09 2.11 -18.08
C GLU A 211 -15.62 1.99 -17.68
N VAL A 212 -15.11 0.76 -17.61
CA VAL A 212 -13.68 0.50 -17.34
C VAL A 212 -12.81 1.10 -18.44
N ALA A 213 -13.17 0.87 -19.72
CA ALA A 213 -12.48 1.46 -20.88
C ALA A 213 -12.42 2.98 -20.82
N ALA A 214 -13.52 3.66 -20.43
CA ALA A 214 -13.60 5.11 -20.33
C ALA A 214 -12.62 5.67 -19.27
N CYS A 215 -12.46 4.99 -18.15
CA CYS A 215 -11.47 5.38 -17.12
C CYS A 215 -10.04 5.21 -17.64
N VAL A 216 -9.73 4.05 -18.22
CA VAL A 216 -8.38 3.73 -18.74
C VAL A 216 -7.99 4.70 -19.87
N GLU A 217 -8.93 5.06 -20.77
CA GLU A 217 -8.72 6.07 -21.82
C GLU A 217 -8.27 7.43 -21.23
N VAL A 218 -9.00 7.90 -20.21
CA VAL A 218 -8.64 9.17 -19.55
C VAL A 218 -7.29 9.08 -18.86
N ALA A 219 -7.03 8.03 -18.11
CA ALA A 219 -5.75 7.82 -17.44
C ALA A 219 -4.59 7.79 -18.43
N ALA A 220 -4.68 6.98 -19.49
CA ALA A 220 -3.64 6.85 -20.52
C ALA A 220 -3.36 8.18 -21.23
N SER A 221 -4.41 8.97 -21.55
CA SER A 221 -4.24 10.29 -22.18
C SER A 221 -3.51 11.33 -21.32
N ARG A 222 -3.32 11.04 -20.03
CA ARG A 222 -2.67 11.89 -19.04
C ARG A 222 -1.40 11.28 -18.45
N GLY A 223 -1.00 10.10 -18.92
CA GLY A 223 0.14 9.36 -18.37
C GLY A 223 -0.08 8.85 -16.93
N LEU A 224 -1.34 8.69 -16.53
CA LEU A 224 -1.71 8.16 -15.22
C LEU A 224 -1.96 6.66 -15.29
N ARG A 225 -1.86 6.00 -14.14
CA ARG A 225 -2.19 4.59 -13.99
C ARG A 225 -3.57 4.43 -13.34
N VAL A 226 -4.16 3.25 -13.53
CA VAL A 226 -5.41 2.85 -12.89
C VAL A 226 -5.12 1.71 -11.93
N CYS A 227 -5.76 1.73 -10.76
CA CYS A 227 -5.84 0.61 -9.85
C CYS A 227 -7.31 0.20 -9.65
N ALA A 228 -7.56 -1.06 -9.31
CA ALA A 228 -8.91 -1.57 -9.24
C ALA A 228 -9.15 -2.49 -8.03
N HIS A 229 -10.26 -2.25 -7.33
CA HIS A 229 -10.90 -3.26 -6.50
C HIS A 229 -11.54 -4.29 -7.42
N ALA A 230 -11.04 -5.51 -7.43
CA ALA A 230 -11.43 -6.56 -8.36
C ALA A 230 -11.38 -7.93 -7.66
N ARG A 231 -12.47 -8.32 -6.98
CA ARG A 231 -12.58 -9.58 -6.25
C ARG A 231 -13.05 -10.73 -7.13
N SER A 232 -14.05 -10.48 -8.00
CA SER A 232 -14.61 -11.50 -8.89
C SER A 232 -13.65 -11.88 -10.02
N ALA A 233 -13.74 -13.12 -10.51
CA ALA A 233 -12.92 -13.58 -11.63
C ALA A 233 -13.05 -12.69 -12.88
N GLU A 234 -14.28 -12.29 -13.24
CA GLU A 234 -14.52 -11.43 -14.39
C GLU A 234 -13.91 -10.04 -14.21
N SER A 235 -13.97 -9.45 -13.00
CA SER A 235 -13.33 -8.15 -12.73
C SER A 235 -11.81 -8.20 -12.88
N VAL A 236 -11.17 -9.30 -12.47
CA VAL A 236 -9.73 -9.52 -12.70
C VAL A 236 -9.41 -9.65 -14.18
N LYS A 237 -10.22 -10.42 -14.94
CA LYS A 237 -10.07 -10.53 -16.39
C LYS A 237 -10.26 -9.19 -17.10
N MET A 238 -11.22 -8.36 -16.64
CA MET A 238 -11.38 -6.98 -17.13
C MET A 238 -10.13 -6.13 -16.87
N CYS A 239 -9.52 -6.23 -15.68
CA CYS A 239 -8.27 -5.53 -15.39
C CYS A 239 -7.19 -5.91 -16.41
N VAL A 240 -7.02 -7.21 -16.69
CA VAL A 240 -6.01 -7.69 -17.65
C VAL A 240 -6.33 -7.19 -19.07
N ARG A 241 -7.59 -7.31 -19.53
CA ARG A 241 -8.01 -6.85 -20.87
C ARG A 241 -7.74 -5.38 -21.10
N HIS A 242 -8.02 -4.54 -20.11
CA HIS A 242 -7.84 -3.09 -20.20
C HIS A 242 -6.46 -2.61 -19.77
N GLY A 243 -5.57 -3.53 -19.33
CA GLY A 243 -4.21 -3.21 -18.94
C GLY A 243 -4.11 -2.44 -17.61
N ILE A 244 -5.06 -2.67 -16.71
CA ILE A 244 -4.99 -2.16 -15.33
C ILE A 244 -3.97 -3.01 -14.56
N GLU A 245 -2.85 -2.40 -14.20
CA GLU A 245 -1.68 -3.12 -13.68
C GLU A 245 -1.78 -3.43 -12.19
N ILE A 246 -2.54 -2.64 -11.42
CA ILE A 246 -2.64 -2.74 -9.97
C ILE A 246 -4.01 -3.29 -9.62
N ILE A 247 -4.04 -4.54 -9.15
CA ILE A 247 -5.26 -5.31 -8.91
C ILE A 247 -5.35 -5.62 -7.42
N TYR A 248 -6.33 -5.02 -6.75
CA TYR A 248 -6.58 -5.26 -5.34
C TYR A 248 -7.48 -6.47 -5.14
N HIS A 249 -7.17 -7.26 -4.11
CA HIS A 249 -7.85 -8.46 -3.64
C HIS A 249 -7.68 -9.68 -4.54
N ALA A 250 -8.34 -9.74 -5.70
CA ALA A 250 -8.32 -10.86 -6.66
C ALA A 250 -8.71 -12.23 -6.06
N ASN A 251 -9.53 -12.22 -4.99
CA ASN A 251 -9.85 -13.38 -4.15
C ASN A 251 -10.47 -14.54 -4.93
N TYR A 252 -11.43 -14.26 -5.82
CA TYR A 252 -12.23 -15.25 -6.54
C TYR A 252 -11.73 -15.49 -7.97
N SER A 253 -10.41 -15.36 -8.20
CA SER A 253 -9.81 -15.65 -9.52
C SER A 253 -9.98 -17.13 -9.88
N ASP A 254 -10.59 -17.40 -11.03
CA ASP A 254 -10.65 -18.73 -11.63
C ASP A 254 -9.36 -19.09 -12.41
N GLU A 255 -9.29 -20.30 -12.99
CA GLU A 255 -8.10 -20.73 -13.73
C GLU A 255 -7.75 -19.81 -14.88
N GLU A 256 -8.76 -19.31 -15.64
CA GLU A 256 -8.53 -18.38 -16.74
C GLU A 256 -7.93 -17.05 -16.26
N ALA A 257 -8.44 -16.49 -15.15
CA ALA A 257 -7.89 -15.27 -14.56
C ALA A 257 -6.43 -15.49 -14.11
N LEU A 258 -6.14 -16.64 -13.49
CA LEU A 258 -4.78 -17.00 -13.10
C LEU A 258 -3.85 -17.18 -14.30
N ASP A 259 -4.30 -17.82 -15.39
CA ASP A 259 -3.52 -17.99 -16.61
C ASP A 259 -3.20 -16.64 -17.27
N LEU A 260 -4.16 -15.72 -17.30
CA LEU A 260 -3.97 -14.36 -17.80
C LEU A 260 -2.96 -13.56 -16.95
N LEU A 261 -3.06 -13.64 -15.62
CA LEU A 261 -2.13 -12.99 -14.72
C LEU A 261 -0.71 -13.57 -14.82
N GLU A 262 -0.60 -14.90 -14.96
CA GLU A 262 0.69 -15.58 -15.15
C GLU A 262 1.34 -15.18 -16.47
N ALA A 263 0.58 -15.12 -17.55
CA ALA A 263 1.06 -14.68 -18.86
C ALA A 263 1.57 -13.22 -18.83
N GLY A 264 0.97 -12.39 -17.97
CA GLY A 264 1.35 -10.99 -17.76
C GLY A 264 2.13 -10.71 -16.46
N ARG A 265 2.76 -11.71 -15.83
CA ARG A 265 3.37 -11.61 -14.49
C ARG A 265 4.41 -10.50 -14.35
N ASP A 266 5.06 -10.08 -15.43
CA ASP A 266 6.04 -8.98 -15.42
C ASP A 266 5.37 -7.60 -15.50
N ARG A 267 4.05 -7.55 -15.66
CA ARG A 267 3.26 -6.33 -15.80
C ARG A 267 2.33 -6.11 -14.61
N PHE A 268 1.61 -7.15 -14.17
CA PHE A 268 0.55 -7.04 -13.18
C PHE A 268 1.08 -7.21 -11.76
N PHE A 269 0.42 -6.51 -10.82
CA PHE A 269 0.62 -6.59 -9.39
C PHE A 269 -0.71 -6.94 -8.72
N VAL A 270 -0.71 -7.96 -7.90
CA VAL A 270 -1.86 -8.32 -7.05
C VAL A 270 -1.56 -7.91 -5.62
N VAL A 271 -2.49 -7.21 -4.98
CA VAL A 271 -2.38 -6.79 -3.58
C VAL A 271 -3.61 -7.30 -2.83
N PRO A 272 -3.50 -8.42 -2.10
CA PRO A 272 -4.66 -9.19 -1.63
C PRO A 272 -5.43 -8.54 -0.48
N ALA A 273 -4.80 -7.72 0.35
CA ALA A 273 -5.41 -7.09 1.53
C ALA A 273 -6.11 -8.11 2.45
N ILE A 274 -5.38 -9.12 2.90
CA ILE A 274 -5.96 -10.22 3.68
C ILE A 274 -6.27 -9.83 5.13
N GLY A 275 -5.58 -8.81 5.65
CA GLY A 275 -5.66 -8.36 7.05
C GLY A 275 -7.06 -8.04 7.55
N PRO A 276 -7.89 -7.22 6.85
CA PRO A 276 -9.24 -6.88 7.29
C PRO A 276 -10.12 -8.10 7.49
N THR A 277 -10.16 -9.02 6.52
CA THR A 277 -10.97 -10.25 6.56
C THR A 277 -10.46 -11.19 7.63
N TRP A 278 -9.12 -11.35 7.76
CA TRP A 278 -8.51 -12.16 8.82
C TRP A 278 -8.88 -11.65 10.20
N ASN A 279 -8.75 -10.36 10.46
CA ASN A 279 -9.08 -9.72 11.74
C ASN A 279 -10.55 -9.95 12.11
N LEU A 280 -11.47 -9.81 11.16
CA LEU A 280 -12.90 -10.05 11.38
C LEU A 280 -13.20 -11.51 11.72
N CYS A 281 -12.61 -12.47 11.01
CA CYS A 281 -12.75 -13.90 11.27
C CYS A 281 -12.19 -14.30 12.65
N HIS A 282 -11.25 -13.52 13.20
CA HIS A 282 -10.67 -13.73 14.53
C HIS A 282 -11.28 -12.83 15.62
N GLY A 283 -12.46 -12.26 15.36
CA GLY A 283 -13.29 -11.59 16.35
C GLY A 283 -12.92 -10.14 16.67
N THR A 284 -11.94 -9.55 15.97
CA THR A 284 -11.51 -8.18 16.22
C THR A 284 -12.64 -7.16 15.95
N GLY A 285 -13.59 -7.46 15.06
CA GLY A 285 -14.71 -6.59 14.72
C GLY A 285 -15.87 -6.58 15.72
N SER A 286 -15.85 -7.47 16.73
CA SER A 286 -16.97 -7.63 17.66
C SER A 286 -17.38 -6.36 18.40
N PRO A 287 -16.47 -5.46 18.84
CA PRO A 287 -16.86 -4.20 19.48
C PRO A 287 -17.73 -3.29 18.61
N TRP A 288 -17.69 -3.46 17.28
CA TRP A 288 -18.43 -2.66 16.30
C TRP A 288 -19.58 -3.45 15.65
N GLY A 289 -20.08 -4.51 16.33
CA GLY A 289 -21.21 -5.29 15.86
C GLY A 289 -20.89 -6.32 14.77
N LEU A 290 -19.63 -6.46 14.36
CA LEU A 290 -19.15 -7.50 13.45
C LEU A 290 -18.80 -8.76 14.25
N THR A 291 -19.83 -9.34 14.90
CA THR A 291 -19.69 -10.56 15.71
C THR A 291 -19.35 -11.77 14.83
N PRO A 292 -18.87 -12.89 15.39
CA PRO A 292 -18.62 -14.11 14.63
C PRO A 292 -19.83 -14.60 13.82
N GLU A 293 -21.05 -14.41 14.35
CA GLU A 293 -22.30 -14.76 13.65
C GLU A 293 -22.51 -13.88 12.43
N VAL A 294 -22.28 -12.58 12.57
CA VAL A 294 -22.38 -11.62 11.45
C VAL A 294 -21.30 -11.89 10.40
N VAL A 295 -20.07 -12.16 10.81
CA VAL A 295 -18.95 -12.50 9.94
C VAL A 295 -19.28 -13.74 9.10
N ARG A 296 -19.81 -14.80 9.74
CA ARG A 296 -20.22 -16.03 9.05
C ARG A 296 -21.40 -15.78 8.12
N ALA A 297 -22.42 -15.05 8.57
CA ALA A 297 -23.60 -14.74 7.76
C ALA A 297 -23.27 -13.91 6.50
N ARG A 298 -22.22 -13.08 6.56
CA ARG A 298 -21.69 -12.31 5.42
C ARG A 298 -20.83 -13.16 4.47
N GLY A 299 -20.36 -14.33 4.90
CA GLY A 299 -19.50 -15.20 4.09
C GLY A 299 -18.00 -14.88 4.19
N LEU A 300 -17.58 -14.06 5.16
CA LEU A 300 -16.17 -13.63 5.30
C LEU A 300 -15.23 -14.80 5.65
N GLU A 301 -15.69 -15.82 6.36
CA GLU A 301 -14.90 -17.04 6.61
C GLU A 301 -14.56 -17.73 5.28
N ARG A 302 -15.56 -17.91 4.38
CA ARG A 302 -15.35 -18.47 3.04
C ARG A 302 -14.42 -17.57 2.21
N GLU A 303 -14.61 -16.25 2.27
CA GLU A 303 -13.75 -15.31 1.57
C GLU A 303 -12.28 -15.49 1.98
N LEU A 304 -12.01 -15.62 3.29
CA LEU A 304 -10.66 -15.83 3.80
C LEU A 304 -10.06 -17.14 3.26
N GLU A 305 -10.81 -18.24 3.32
CA GLU A 305 -10.35 -19.55 2.83
C GLU A 305 -10.01 -19.50 1.32
N VAL A 306 -10.91 -18.93 0.51
CA VAL A 306 -10.70 -18.79 -0.94
C VAL A 306 -9.52 -17.87 -1.23
N SER A 307 -9.37 -16.78 -0.47
CA SER A 307 -8.24 -15.85 -0.61
C SER A 307 -6.90 -16.54 -0.37
N VAL A 308 -6.80 -17.30 0.70
CA VAL A 308 -5.56 -18.05 1.04
C VAL A 308 -5.20 -19.04 -0.06
N ASP A 309 -6.17 -19.83 -0.57
CA ASP A 309 -5.94 -20.76 -1.66
C ASP A 309 -5.51 -20.05 -2.94
N THR A 310 -6.29 -19.06 -3.36
CA THR A 310 -6.06 -18.33 -4.64
C THR A 310 -4.70 -17.64 -4.65
N ILE A 311 -4.35 -16.93 -3.57
CA ILE A 311 -3.07 -16.23 -3.47
C ILE A 311 -1.90 -17.23 -3.37
N GLY A 312 -2.08 -18.34 -2.65
CA GLY A 312 -1.11 -19.44 -2.64
C GLY A 312 -0.85 -20.03 -4.02
N ARG A 313 -1.87 -20.12 -4.88
CA ARG A 313 -1.76 -20.54 -6.29
C ARG A 313 -1.05 -19.47 -7.12
N MET A 314 -1.37 -18.19 -6.95
CA MET A 314 -0.67 -17.07 -7.62
C MET A 314 0.82 -17.09 -7.31
N ARG A 315 1.20 -17.27 -6.02
CA ARG A 315 2.61 -17.40 -5.63
C ARG A 315 3.31 -18.54 -6.38
N LYS A 316 2.70 -19.75 -6.43
CA LYS A 316 3.26 -20.91 -7.12
C LYS A 316 3.48 -20.69 -8.62
N ARG A 317 2.66 -19.82 -9.25
CA ARG A 317 2.75 -19.43 -10.66
C ARG A 317 3.72 -18.26 -10.90
N GLY A 318 4.33 -17.70 -9.85
CA GLY A 318 5.25 -16.57 -9.95
C GLY A 318 4.57 -15.25 -10.31
N ILE A 319 3.27 -15.12 -10.07
CA ILE A 319 2.53 -13.86 -10.17
C ILE A 319 2.99 -12.95 -9.05
N ARG A 320 3.25 -11.68 -9.35
CA ARG A 320 3.70 -10.70 -8.35
C ARG A 320 2.58 -10.34 -7.38
N VAL A 321 2.68 -10.88 -6.18
CA VAL A 321 1.79 -10.58 -5.06
C VAL A 321 2.55 -9.76 -4.03
N LEU A 322 1.98 -8.62 -3.61
CA LEU A 322 2.61 -7.68 -2.68
C LEU A 322 1.78 -7.57 -1.40
N PRO A 323 2.43 -7.51 -0.23
CA PRO A 323 1.74 -7.15 1.00
C PRO A 323 1.22 -5.72 0.90
N GLY A 324 -0.03 -5.51 1.31
CA GLY A 324 -0.73 -4.24 1.35
C GLY A 324 -2.09 -4.46 1.97
N GLY A 325 -2.33 -3.80 3.10
CA GLY A 325 -3.27 -4.33 4.07
C GLY A 325 -4.62 -3.61 4.14
N ASP A 326 -4.93 -2.60 3.31
CA ASP A 326 -6.24 -1.94 3.31
C ASP A 326 -6.61 -1.42 4.72
N TYR A 327 -5.71 -0.64 5.31
CA TYR A 327 -5.84 -0.10 6.67
C TYR A 327 -6.70 1.14 6.72
N GLY A 328 -7.22 1.46 7.92
CA GLY A 328 -8.03 2.64 8.22
C GLY A 328 -9.46 2.28 8.63
N PHE A 329 -9.68 1.01 8.97
CA PHE A 329 -10.88 0.52 9.63
C PHE A 329 -10.60 0.22 11.09
N ALA A 330 -11.60 0.38 11.97
CA ALA A 330 -11.44 0.17 13.41
C ALA A 330 -10.94 -1.23 13.78
N TRP A 331 -11.29 -2.25 13.00
CA TRP A 331 -10.80 -3.63 13.16
C TRP A 331 -9.49 -3.91 12.42
N ASN A 332 -9.02 -2.98 11.59
CA ASN A 332 -7.74 -3.03 10.89
C ASN A 332 -7.08 -1.64 10.89
N PRO A 333 -6.68 -1.14 12.10
CA PRO A 333 -6.32 0.27 12.27
C PRO A 333 -4.93 0.61 11.75
N HIS A 334 -4.73 1.89 11.51
CA HIS A 334 -3.42 2.46 11.21
C HIS A 334 -2.38 2.09 12.27
N GLY A 335 -1.13 1.95 11.83
CA GLY A 335 -0.01 1.61 12.71
C GLY A 335 0.22 0.11 12.91
N THR A 336 -0.59 -0.73 12.28
CA THR A 336 -0.45 -2.21 12.35
C THR A 336 0.02 -2.83 11.02
N TYR A 337 0.55 -2.03 10.12
CA TYR A 337 0.85 -2.39 8.72
C TYR A 337 1.74 -3.63 8.54
N ALA A 338 2.74 -3.81 9.40
CA ALA A 338 3.66 -4.94 9.30
C ALA A 338 3.04 -6.29 9.65
N ARG A 339 1.81 -6.34 10.21
CA ARG A 339 1.05 -7.60 10.40
C ARG A 339 0.80 -8.31 9.09
N ASP A 340 0.61 -7.55 8.00
CA ASP A 340 0.40 -8.14 6.68
C ASP A 340 1.62 -8.94 6.19
N LEU A 341 2.84 -8.51 6.58
CA LEU A 341 4.06 -9.28 6.33
C LEU A 341 4.02 -10.65 7.04
N GLY A 342 3.52 -10.69 8.28
CA GLY A 342 3.29 -11.92 9.01
C GLY A 342 2.25 -12.82 8.33
N HIS A 343 1.15 -12.26 7.83
CA HIS A 343 0.14 -13.01 7.08
C HIS A 343 0.68 -13.63 5.79
N PHE A 344 1.59 -12.96 5.10
CA PHE A 344 2.25 -13.51 3.92
C PHE A 344 3.04 -14.78 4.26
N VAL A 345 3.74 -14.78 5.38
CA VAL A 345 4.53 -15.96 5.81
C VAL A 345 3.63 -17.06 6.32
N ASP A 346 2.70 -16.73 7.24
CA ASP A 346 1.95 -17.74 7.99
C ASP A 346 0.76 -18.33 7.22
N LEU A 347 0.09 -17.51 6.40
CA LEU A 347 -1.15 -17.90 5.72
C LEU A 347 -0.91 -18.17 4.23
N LEU A 348 -0.10 -17.34 3.57
CA LEU A 348 0.04 -17.38 2.11
C LEU A 348 1.25 -18.20 1.66
N GLY A 349 2.09 -18.68 2.62
CA GLY A 349 3.20 -19.58 2.38
C GLY A 349 4.43 -18.94 1.72
N PHE A 350 4.56 -17.61 1.77
CA PHE A 350 5.78 -16.92 1.37
C PHE A 350 6.88 -17.14 2.40
N SER A 351 8.12 -17.21 1.97
CA SER A 351 9.26 -17.12 2.89
C SER A 351 9.43 -15.65 3.36
N PRO A 352 10.09 -15.40 4.50
CA PRO A 352 10.43 -14.05 4.92
C PRO A 352 11.19 -13.26 3.84
N MET A 353 12.09 -13.89 3.10
CA MET A 353 12.82 -13.24 2.01
C MET A 353 11.89 -12.84 0.86
N GLU A 354 11.01 -13.74 0.39
CA GLU A 354 10.04 -13.42 -0.67
C GLU A 354 9.13 -12.24 -0.24
N THR A 355 8.69 -12.24 1.01
CA THR A 355 7.83 -11.18 1.58
C THR A 355 8.56 -9.84 1.61
N LEU A 356 9.83 -9.82 2.07
CA LEU A 356 10.61 -8.58 2.11
C LEU A 356 10.95 -8.06 0.71
N VAL A 357 11.25 -8.94 -0.24
CA VAL A 357 11.43 -8.55 -1.65
C VAL A 357 10.14 -7.96 -2.22
N ALA A 358 8.99 -8.55 -1.90
CA ALA A 358 7.69 -8.03 -2.33
C ALA A 358 7.40 -6.64 -1.73
N ALA A 359 7.69 -6.44 -0.43
CA ALA A 359 7.47 -5.17 0.26
C ALA A 359 8.50 -4.08 -0.07
N THR A 360 9.62 -4.40 -0.70
CA THR A 360 10.71 -3.45 -1.01
C THR A 360 10.92 -3.29 -2.52
N ARG A 361 11.56 -4.26 -3.19
CA ARG A 361 11.85 -4.19 -4.63
C ARG A 361 10.58 -4.14 -5.49
N HIS A 362 9.65 -5.08 -5.29
CA HIS A 362 8.38 -5.03 -6.03
C HIS A 362 7.53 -3.85 -5.58
N GLY A 363 7.67 -3.41 -4.31
CA GLY A 363 7.13 -2.14 -3.83
C GLY A 363 7.63 -0.94 -4.61
N ALA A 364 8.92 -0.90 -4.96
CA ALA A 364 9.48 0.14 -5.82
C ALA A 364 8.98 0.04 -7.27
N GLU A 365 8.82 -1.18 -7.79
CA GLU A 365 8.27 -1.43 -9.12
C GLU A 365 6.82 -0.91 -9.23
N ILE A 366 5.95 -1.21 -8.25
CA ILE A 366 4.56 -0.71 -8.25
C ILE A 366 4.50 0.81 -8.06
N MET A 367 5.47 1.42 -7.38
CA MET A 367 5.63 2.88 -7.30
C MET A 367 6.11 3.52 -8.62
N GLY A 368 6.49 2.72 -9.63
CA GLY A 368 7.10 3.20 -10.88
C GLY A 368 8.55 3.67 -10.71
N ARG A 369 9.25 3.16 -9.69
CA ARG A 369 10.60 3.59 -9.28
C ARG A 369 11.59 2.41 -9.18
N ALA A 370 11.44 1.39 -10.03
CA ALA A 370 12.26 0.18 -10.03
C ALA A 370 13.77 0.45 -10.12
N ASP A 371 14.16 1.53 -10.82
CA ASP A 371 15.57 1.82 -11.15
C ASP A 371 16.30 2.58 -10.05
N ASP A 372 15.59 3.10 -9.03
CA ASP A 372 16.22 3.97 -8.04
C ASP A 372 15.61 3.88 -6.63
N LEU A 373 14.74 2.88 -6.36
CA LEU A 373 14.08 2.71 -5.07
C LEU A 373 14.01 1.20 -4.69
N GLY A 374 13.83 0.90 -3.40
CA GLY A 374 13.53 -0.44 -2.89
C GLY A 374 14.73 -1.39 -2.78
N GLN A 375 15.94 -0.89 -2.97
CA GLN A 375 17.17 -1.66 -2.77
C GLN A 375 18.27 -0.86 -2.07
N VAL A 376 19.11 -1.55 -1.28
CA VAL A 376 20.37 -0.98 -0.76
C VAL A 376 21.45 -1.15 -1.81
N LYS A 377 21.50 -0.23 -2.76
CA LYS A 377 22.36 -0.30 -3.94
C LYS A 377 22.93 1.07 -4.30
N PRO A 378 24.20 1.17 -4.73
CA PRO A 378 24.77 2.45 -5.17
C PRO A 378 23.93 3.12 -6.26
N GLY A 379 23.69 4.42 -6.12
CA GLY A 379 22.84 5.23 -7.00
C GLY A 379 21.36 5.28 -6.61
N TYR A 380 20.88 4.36 -5.77
CA TYR A 380 19.49 4.31 -5.31
C TYR A 380 19.19 5.37 -4.24
N CYS A 381 17.93 5.75 -4.09
CA CYS A 381 17.47 6.62 -3.01
C CYS A 381 17.86 6.03 -1.65
N ALA A 382 18.35 6.86 -0.77
CA ALA A 382 18.63 6.45 0.60
C ALA A 382 17.35 6.45 1.44
N ASP A 383 16.47 5.47 1.12
CA ASP A 383 15.30 5.11 1.89
C ASP A 383 15.65 3.80 2.63
N LEU A 384 16.02 3.92 3.91
CA LEU A 384 16.68 2.85 4.67
C LEU A 384 16.04 2.66 6.05
N LEU A 385 16.00 1.41 6.49
CA LEU A 385 15.65 1.02 7.86
C LEU A 385 16.83 0.32 8.52
N LEU A 386 17.10 0.64 9.79
CA LEU A 386 17.96 -0.16 10.65
C LEU A 386 17.06 -0.87 11.67
N VAL A 387 17.07 -2.20 11.65
CA VAL A 387 16.17 -3.03 12.45
C VAL A 387 16.96 -3.88 13.45
N GLN A 388 16.59 -3.83 14.71
CA GLN A 388 17.18 -4.66 15.75
C GLN A 388 16.74 -6.12 15.58
N GLY A 389 17.68 -7.01 15.27
CA GLY A 389 17.44 -8.42 14.98
C GLY A 389 17.47 -8.70 13.48
N ASP A 390 17.01 -9.89 13.09
CA ASP A 390 16.98 -10.36 11.71
C ASP A 390 15.53 -10.62 11.27
N PRO A 391 14.96 -9.83 10.35
CA PRO A 391 13.61 -10.06 9.86
C PRO A 391 13.47 -11.34 8.99
N LEU A 392 14.60 -11.98 8.62
CA LEU A 392 14.57 -13.30 7.97
C LEU A 392 14.37 -14.44 8.96
N ASP A 393 14.77 -14.27 10.21
CA ASP A 393 14.52 -15.23 11.28
C ASP A 393 13.11 -15.09 11.84
N ASP A 394 12.66 -13.85 12.03
CA ASP A 394 11.31 -13.51 12.48
C ASP A 394 10.84 -12.18 11.86
N ILE A 395 9.97 -12.28 10.87
CA ILE A 395 9.47 -11.10 10.15
C ILE A 395 8.60 -10.19 11.04
N ARG A 396 8.00 -10.72 12.12
CA ARG A 396 7.14 -9.97 13.03
C ARG A 396 7.89 -8.95 13.88
N ILE A 397 9.23 -8.98 13.92
CA ILE A 397 10.00 -7.93 14.57
C ILE A 397 9.72 -6.55 13.96
N LEU A 398 9.27 -6.50 12.69
CA LEU A 398 8.88 -5.27 12.01
C LEU A 398 7.55 -4.67 12.52
N GLU A 399 6.75 -5.42 13.27
CA GLU A 399 5.55 -4.91 13.95
C GLU A 399 5.90 -4.03 15.16
N ASP A 400 7.07 -4.26 15.76
CA ASP A 400 7.55 -3.50 16.92
C ASP A 400 8.36 -2.27 16.48
N ARG A 401 7.72 -1.11 16.50
CA ARG A 401 8.37 0.18 16.18
C ARG A 401 9.60 0.46 17.02
N ALA A 402 9.72 -0.11 18.23
CA ALA A 402 10.91 0.08 19.07
C ALA A 402 12.14 -0.62 18.47
N ARG A 403 11.94 -1.72 17.72
CA ARG A 403 13.01 -2.43 17.02
C ARG A 403 13.46 -1.75 15.73
N ILE A 404 12.70 -0.84 15.17
CA ILE A 404 13.13 0.00 14.04
C ILE A 404 13.98 1.13 14.62
N LEU A 405 15.28 0.95 14.64
CA LEU A 405 16.24 1.87 15.30
C LEU A 405 16.47 3.15 14.48
N LEU A 406 16.43 3.02 13.14
CA LEU A 406 16.59 4.15 12.21
C LEU A 406 15.56 4.06 11.10
N ILE A 407 15.03 5.21 10.75
CA ILE A 407 14.19 5.41 9.54
C ILE A 407 14.79 6.59 8.78
N MET A 408 15.23 6.31 7.56
CA MET A 408 15.73 7.32 6.62
C MET A 408 14.86 7.33 5.37
N LYS A 409 14.47 8.53 4.93
CA LYS A 409 13.77 8.76 3.66
C LYS A 409 14.45 9.89 2.90
N ASP A 410 14.76 9.68 1.63
CA ASP A 410 15.50 10.64 0.81
C ASP A 410 16.80 11.14 1.50
N GLY A 411 17.54 10.25 2.16
CA GLY A 411 18.76 10.57 2.90
C GLY A 411 18.56 11.41 4.17
N ARG A 412 17.31 11.71 4.53
CA ARG A 412 16.98 12.45 5.76
C ARG A 412 16.54 11.49 6.85
N LEU A 413 17.13 11.62 8.03
CA LEU A 413 16.74 10.84 9.19
C LEU A 413 15.38 11.32 9.70
N HIS A 414 14.40 10.40 9.75
CA HIS A 414 13.14 10.59 10.44
C HIS A 414 13.21 10.04 11.88
N LYS A 415 13.94 8.93 12.06
CA LYS A 415 14.25 8.32 13.35
C LYS A 415 15.74 7.97 13.38
N ALA A 416 16.40 8.21 14.51
CA ALA A 416 17.80 7.85 14.73
C ALA A 416 17.97 7.04 16.02
N PRO A 417 18.99 6.16 16.11
CA PRO A 417 19.33 5.48 17.35
C PRO A 417 19.57 6.49 18.47
N GLY A 418 19.05 6.21 19.68
CA GLY A 418 19.20 7.09 20.85
C GLY A 418 18.15 8.19 20.97
N GLY A 419 17.18 8.28 20.08
CA GLY A 419 15.98 9.11 20.27
C GLY A 419 16.15 10.61 20.09
N ALA A 420 17.26 11.09 19.55
CA ALA A 420 17.39 12.50 19.19
C ALA A 420 16.52 12.78 17.94
N PRO A 421 15.58 13.77 17.99
CA PRO A 421 14.89 14.18 16.77
C PRO A 421 15.92 14.76 15.79
N PRO A 422 15.78 14.52 14.48
CA PRO A 422 16.66 15.10 13.48
C PRO A 422 16.65 16.62 13.61
N SER A 423 17.82 17.24 13.55
CA SER A 423 17.96 18.70 13.55
C SER A 423 17.12 19.28 12.39
N ARG A 424 16.14 20.12 12.73
CA ARG A 424 15.43 20.94 11.74
C ARG A 424 16.47 21.85 11.06
N GLN A 425 16.76 21.61 9.81
CA GLN A 425 17.38 22.60 8.93
C GLN A 425 16.36 23.13 7.95
#